data_ed41023dce7890c679ae2adb2ab8888a
#
_entry.id   ed41023dce7890c679ae2adb2ab8888a
#
_cell.length_a   1.000
_cell.length_b   1.000
_cell.length_c   1.000
_cell.angle_alpha   90.00
_cell.angle_beta   90.00
_cell.angle_gamma   90.00
#
_symmetry.space_group_name_H-M   'P 1'
#
loop_
_entity.id
_entity.type
_entity.pdbx_description
1 polymer ?
#
loop_
_entity_poly.entity_id
_entity_poly.type
_entity_poly.pdbx_seq_one_letter_code
_entity_poly.pdbx_strand_id
1 'polypeptide(L)'
;MPELPDIAAYITALEPRIVAQPLDRVRLASPFLLRTAQPPITSVEGRAVRELRRIGKRIAIGVEGDLWLVLHLMIAGRLHWRPPQAKLAGRHSLAAFDFPSGSLVLTEAGTKHRASLHVLAGEEGLRSVDPGGIDIFASDLSSFRDALTFENRTLKRALTDPRLVSGIGNAYSDEILHAAQLSPITLTRKLEPHEWEKLFAAARHTLGLWIDRLRAEAEAGFPEKVTAFRKEMAVHGRYGQPCPRCGEKIQRIRYADNETNYCARCQTGGKVLADRALSRLLGSDWPRTLDELEALKRR
;
A
#
# COMPACT_ATOMS: atom_id res chain seq x y z
N MET A 1 -3.03 -0.45 5.07
CA MET A 1 -3.59 -0.44 3.70
C MET A 1 -2.73 -1.36 2.86
N PRO A 2 -3.30 -2.29 2.07
CA PRO A 2 -2.52 -3.03 1.09
C PRO A 2 -1.79 -2.09 0.13
N GLU A 3 -0.50 -2.34 -0.10
CA GLU A 3 0.35 -1.57 -0.99
C GLU A 3 0.78 -2.42 -2.20
N LEU A 4 1.63 -1.92 -3.08
CA LEU A 4 1.99 -2.58 -4.33
C LEU A 4 2.36 -4.07 -4.16
N PRO A 5 3.24 -4.48 -3.21
CA PRO A 5 3.56 -5.90 -3.05
C PRO A 5 2.37 -6.76 -2.61
N ASP A 6 1.49 -6.21 -1.76
CA ASP A 6 0.28 -6.92 -1.33
C ASP A 6 -0.72 -7.10 -2.48
N ILE A 7 -0.88 -6.07 -3.33
CA ILE A 7 -1.74 -6.14 -4.51
C ILE A 7 -1.18 -7.14 -5.53
N ALA A 8 0.14 -7.17 -5.72
CA ALA A 8 0.78 -8.18 -6.56
C ALA A 8 0.51 -9.60 -6.07
N ALA A 9 0.61 -9.85 -4.76
CA ALA A 9 0.28 -11.14 -4.16
C ALA A 9 -1.18 -11.55 -4.38
N TYR A 10 -2.12 -10.61 -4.21
CA TYR A 10 -3.54 -10.91 -4.51
C TYR A 10 -3.75 -11.26 -5.99
N ILE A 11 -3.13 -10.51 -6.92
CA ILE A 11 -3.25 -10.81 -8.35
C ILE A 11 -2.67 -12.20 -8.65
N THR A 12 -1.45 -12.51 -8.18
CA THR A 12 -0.83 -13.83 -8.35
C THR A 12 -1.73 -14.96 -7.83
N ALA A 13 -2.35 -14.77 -6.64
CA ALA A 13 -3.26 -15.77 -6.11
C ALA A 13 -4.58 -15.89 -6.89
N LEU A 14 -5.06 -14.80 -7.46
CA LEU A 14 -6.34 -14.77 -8.19
C LEU A 14 -6.20 -15.32 -9.61
N GLU A 15 -5.10 -15.04 -10.32
CA GLU A 15 -4.91 -15.46 -11.71
C GLU A 15 -5.29 -16.92 -11.98
N PRO A 16 -4.73 -17.93 -11.28
CA PRO A 16 -5.04 -19.34 -11.55
C PRO A 16 -6.47 -19.74 -11.11
N ARG A 17 -7.16 -18.89 -10.36
CA ARG A 17 -8.49 -19.19 -9.79
C ARG A 17 -9.61 -18.63 -10.61
N ILE A 18 -9.43 -17.45 -11.22
CA ILE A 18 -10.54 -16.74 -11.85
C ILE A 18 -10.30 -16.41 -13.33
N VAL A 19 -9.08 -16.38 -13.84
CA VAL A 19 -8.85 -16.11 -15.28
C VAL A 19 -9.43 -17.26 -16.11
N ALA A 20 -10.10 -16.92 -17.19
CA ALA A 20 -10.90 -17.78 -18.07
C ALA A 20 -12.14 -18.41 -17.38
N GLN A 21 -12.46 -18.05 -16.14
CA GLN A 21 -13.69 -18.46 -15.47
C GLN A 21 -14.79 -17.41 -15.67
N PRO A 22 -16.07 -17.83 -15.81
CA PRO A 22 -17.18 -16.88 -15.78
C PRO A 22 -17.35 -16.34 -14.36
N LEU A 23 -17.58 -15.03 -14.27
CA LEU A 23 -18.06 -14.40 -13.05
C LEU A 23 -19.58 -14.63 -12.95
N ASP A 24 -19.98 -15.69 -12.25
CA ASP A 24 -21.38 -16.11 -12.21
C ASP A 24 -22.29 -15.03 -11.62
N ARG A 25 -21.85 -14.42 -10.51
CA ARG A 25 -22.66 -13.44 -9.78
C ARG A 25 -21.82 -12.54 -8.89
N VAL A 26 -22.28 -11.28 -8.70
CA VAL A 26 -21.75 -10.34 -7.69
C VAL A 26 -22.83 -10.10 -6.63
N ARG A 27 -22.56 -10.50 -5.40
CA ARG A 27 -23.45 -10.29 -4.26
C ARG A 27 -22.92 -9.16 -3.39
N LEU A 28 -23.70 -8.09 -3.25
CA LEU A 28 -23.35 -6.92 -2.42
C LEU A 28 -24.10 -7.01 -1.09
N ALA A 29 -23.35 -7.08 0.03
CA ALA A 29 -23.92 -6.94 1.38
C ALA A 29 -24.01 -5.47 1.81
N SER A 30 -23.19 -4.58 1.19
CA SER A 30 -23.23 -3.15 1.42
C SER A 30 -23.35 -2.40 0.09
N PRO A 31 -24.46 -1.69 -0.17
CA PRO A 31 -24.62 -0.93 -1.40
C PRO A 31 -23.62 0.22 -1.52
N PHE A 32 -23.11 0.73 -0.40
CA PHE A 32 -22.10 1.80 -0.37
C PHE A 32 -20.74 1.39 -0.89
N LEU A 33 -20.48 0.09 -1.07
CA LEU A 33 -19.25 -0.40 -1.69
C LEU A 33 -19.15 0.03 -3.16
N LEU A 34 -20.27 -0.08 -3.91
CA LEU A 34 -20.34 0.26 -5.33
C LEU A 34 -20.38 1.78 -5.52
N ARG A 35 -19.46 2.29 -6.34
CA ARG A 35 -19.31 3.75 -6.57
C ARG A 35 -19.76 4.21 -7.95
N THR A 36 -20.15 3.28 -8.82
CA THR A 36 -20.63 3.57 -10.17
C THR A 36 -22.05 3.04 -10.33
N ALA A 37 -22.90 3.80 -11.01
CA ALA A 37 -24.25 3.36 -11.39
C ALA A 37 -24.28 2.80 -12.82
N GLN A 38 -23.37 3.25 -13.66
CA GLN A 38 -23.21 2.84 -15.05
C GLN A 38 -21.73 2.53 -15.34
N PRO A 39 -21.44 1.38 -15.97
CA PRO A 39 -22.34 0.24 -16.26
C PRO A 39 -22.92 -0.37 -14.98
N PRO A 40 -24.11 -1.01 -15.01
CA PRO A 40 -24.68 -1.65 -13.84
C PRO A 40 -23.85 -2.87 -13.44
N ILE A 41 -23.85 -3.23 -12.15
CA ILE A 41 -23.06 -4.35 -11.62
C ILE A 41 -23.38 -5.68 -12.29
N THR A 42 -24.64 -5.87 -12.68
CA THR A 42 -25.10 -7.07 -13.38
C THR A 42 -24.53 -7.24 -14.79
N SER A 43 -23.98 -6.16 -15.37
CA SER A 43 -23.39 -6.22 -16.71
C SER A 43 -22.13 -7.08 -16.79
N VAL A 44 -21.47 -7.37 -15.66
CA VAL A 44 -20.29 -8.22 -15.61
C VAL A 44 -20.61 -9.68 -15.29
N GLU A 45 -21.85 -9.98 -14.89
CA GLU A 45 -22.27 -11.35 -14.53
C GLU A 45 -22.38 -12.23 -15.78
N GLY A 46 -22.00 -13.50 -15.63
CA GLY A 46 -21.93 -14.48 -16.72
C GLY A 46 -20.77 -14.30 -17.70
N ARG A 47 -19.92 -13.27 -17.52
CA ARG A 47 -18.80 -12.98 -18.41
C ARG A 47 -17.52 -13.63 -17.93
N ALA A 48 -16.72 -14.16 -18.85
CA ALA A 48 -15.42 -14.72 -18.53
C ALA A 48 -14.41 -13.63 -18.16
N VAL A 49 -13.63 -13.86 -17.10
CA VAL A 49 -12.49 -13.02 -16.74
C VAL A 49 -11.38 -13.19 -17.77
N ARG A 50 -10.90 -12.10 -18.32
CA ARG A 50 -9.85 -12.09 -19.35
C ARG A 50 -8.46 -11.85 -18.78
N GLU A 51 -8.37 -10.92 -17.83
CA GLU A 51 -7.09 -10.51 -17.27
C GLU A 51 -7.27 -9.83 -15.91
N LEU A 52 -6.16 -9.73 -15.20
CA LEU A 52 -6.05 -8.96 -13.98
C LEU A 52 -4.99 -7.89 -14.16
N ARG A 53 -5.28 -6.66 -13.72
CA ARG A 53 -4.33 -5.55 -13.75
C ARG A 53 -4.22 -4.88 -12.39
N ARG A 54 -3.05 -4.34 -12.10
CA ARG A 54 -2.83 -3.43 -10.98
C ARG A 54 -2.96 -1.97 -11.44
N ILE A 55 -3.77 -1.19 -10.74
CA ILE A 55 -3.87 0.26 -10.93
C ILE A 55 -3.58 0.93 -9.59
N GLY A 56 -2.36 1.43 -9.41
CA GLY A 56 -1.92 1.93 -8.11
C GLY A 56 -1.99 0.85 -7.03
N LYS A 57 -2.89 1.02 -6.06
CA LYS A 57 -3.20 0.07 -4.97
C LYS A 57 -4.56 -0.62 -5.17
N ARG A 58 -5.01 -0.74 -6.41
CA ARG A 58 -6.28 -1.34 -6.81
C ARG A 58 -6.02 -2.61 -7.61
N ILE A 59 -6.99 -3.53 -7.53
CA ILE A 59 -7.08 -4.71 -8.37
C ILE A 59 -8.17 -4.45 -9.40
N ALA A 60 -7.83 -4.51 -10.68
CA ALA A 60 -8.76 -4.44 -11.78
C ALA A 60 -8.95 -5.83 -12.37
N ILE A 61 -10.19 -6.31 -12.41
CA ILE A 61 -10.61 -7.59 -12.99
C ILE A 61 -11.30 -7.28 -14.31
N GLY A 62 -10.65 -7.58 -15.43
CA GLY A 62 -11.18 -7.39 -16.76
C GLY A 62 -12.02 -8.60 -17.17
N VAL A 63 -13.24 -8.35 -17.64
CA VAL A 63 -14.15 -9.38 -18.14
C VAL A 63 -14.46 -9.14 -19.62
N GLU A 64 -15.09 -10.11 -20.28
CA GLU A 64 -15.54 -9.97 -21.66
C GLU A 64 -16.39 -8.70 -21.88
N GLY A 65 -16.32 -8.15 -23.10
CA GLY A 65 -17.06 -6.93 -23.47
C GLY A 65 -16.41 -5.65 -22.96
N ASP A 66 -15.10 -5.68 -22.69
CA ASP A 66 -14.29 -4.54 -22.26
C ASP A 66 -14.83 -3.86 -20.99
N LEU A 67 -15.31 -4.68 -20.05
CA LEU A 67 -15.79 -4.24 -18.74
C LEU A 67 -14.78 -4.60 -17.65
N TRP A 68 -14.71 -3.74 -16.64
CA TRP A 68 -13.76 -3.86 -15.55
C TRP A 68 -14.44 -3.72 -14.19
N LEU A 69 -14.10 -4.62 -13.27
CA LEU A 69 -14.35 -4.48 -11.84
C LEU A 69 -13.09 -3.97 -11.17
N VAL A 70 -13.12 -2.78 -10.59
CA VAL A 70 -11.96 -2.19 -9.93
C VAL A 70 -12.18 -2.10 -8.43
N LEU A 71 -11.39 -2.87 -7.68
CA LEU A 71 -11.43 -2.99 -6.23
C LEU A 71 -10.35 -2.13 -5.59
N HIS A 72 -10.72 -1.26 -4.66
CA HIS A 72 -9.79 -0.58 -3.77
C HIS A 72 -10.03 -1.01 -2.32
N LEU A 73 -9.09 -1.71 -1.75
CA LEU A 73 -9.22 -2.33 -0.42
C LEU A 73 -9.09 -1.32 0.73
N MET A 74 -8.56 -0.14 0.46
CA MET A 74 -8.30 0.90 1.46
C MET A 74 -7.48 0.36 2.65
N ILE A 75 -7.73 0.82 3.88
CA ILE A 75 -6.90 0.46 5.05
C ILE A 75 -7.21 -0.95 5.54
N ALA A 76 -8.48 -1.28 5.68
CA ALA A 76 -8.95 -2.47 6.39
C ALA A 76 -9.59 -3.54 5.50
N GLY A 77 -9.75 -3.25 4.20
CA GLY A 77 -10.30 -4.21 3.24
C GLY A 77 -9.37 -5.40 3.04
N ARG A 78 -9.95 -6.60 2.99
CA ARG A 78 -9.25 -7.86 2.77
C ARG A 78 -10.05 -8.74 1.83
N LEU A 79 -9.33 -9.51 1.01
CA LEU A 79 -9.92 -10.53 0.15
C LEU A 79 -9.69 -11.90 0.76
N HIS A 80 -10.67 -12.77 0.61
CA HIS A 80 -10.65 -14.14 1.09
C HIS A 80 -11.16 -15.05 -0.01
N TRP A 81 -10.50 -16.19 -0.23
CA TRP A 81 -10.99 -17.22 -1.12
C TRP A 81 -11.79 -18.25 -0.32
N ARG A 82 -13.01 -18.53 -0.73
CA ARG A 82 -13.96 -19.41 -0.04
C ARG A 82 -14.55 -20.43 -1.01
N PRO A 83 -15.16 -21.53 -0.51
CA PRO A 83 -15.91 -22.47 -1.35
C PRO A 83 -16.97 -21.74 -2.19
N PRO A 84 -17.40 -22.34 -3.31
CA PRO A 84 -18.44 -21.77 -4.16
C PRO A 84 -19.69 -21.38 -3.36
N GLN A 85 -20.29 -20.25 -3.70
CA GLN A 85 -21.50 -19.69 -3.08
C GLN A 85 -21.41 -19.49 -1.56
N ALA A 86 -20.19 -19.23 -1.05
CA ALA A 86 -19.96 -18.99 0.37
C ALA A 86 -20.91 -17.91 0.91
N LYS A 87 -21.48 -18.15 2.09
CA LYS A 87 -22.37 -17.16 2.73
C LYS A 87 -21.62 -15.87 3.06
N LEU A 88 -22.20 -14.73 2.75
CA LEU A 88 -21.78 -13.44 3.25
C LEU A 88 -22.20 -13.34 4.73
N ALA A 89 -21.39 -13.95 5.61
CA ALA A 89 -21.64 -13.97 7.03
C ALA A 89 -20.83 -12.91 7.77
N GLY A 90 -21.48 -12.27 8.75
CA GLY A 90 -20.84 -11.31 9.63
C GLY A 90 -20.86 -9.86 9.14
N ARG A 91 -20.76 -8.94 10.11
CA ARG A 91 -20.87 -7.49 9.93
C ARG A 91 -19.76 -6.84 9.07
N HIS A 92 -18.71 -7.59 8.80
CA HIS A 92 -17.55 -7.10 8.04
C HIS A 92 -17.58 -7.51 6.57
N SER A 93 -18.49 -8.40 6.17
CA SER A 93 -18.63 -8.81 4.76
C SER A 93 -19.26 -7.68 3.94
N LEU A 94 -18.60 -7.29 2.84
CA LEU A 94 -19.07 -6.23 1.96
C LEU A 94 -19.60 -6.74 0.63
N ALA A 95 -18.93 -7.75 0.06
CA ALA A 95 -19.33 -8.36 -1.21
C ALA A 95 -18.77 -9.78 -1.36
N ALA A 96 -19.37 -10.55 -2.26
CA ALA A 96 -18.80 -11.78 -2.81
C ALA A 96 -18.91 -11.77 -4.33
N PHE A 97 -17.86 -12.26 -4.97
CA PHE A 97 -17.76 -12.50 -6.40
C PHE A 97 -17.71 -14.01 -6.59
N ASP A 98 -18.78 -14.57 -7.14
CA ASP A 98 -18.95 -16.02 -7.26
C ASP A 98 -18.44 -16.51 -8.61
N PHE A 99 -17.61 -17.53 -8.57
CA PHE A 99 -17.06 -18.26 -9.71
C PHE A 99 -17.38 -19.75 -9.55
N PRO A 100 -17.35 -20.56 -10.60
CA PRO A 100 -17.51 -22.01 -10.49
C PRO A 100 -16.53 -22.66 -9.52
N SER A 101 -15.29 -22.14 -9.44
CA SER A 101 -14.20 -22.65 -8.61
C SER A 101 -14.26 -22.19 -7.15
N GLY A 102 -15.01 -21.13 -6.83
CA GLY A 102 -15.07 -20.55 -5.49
C GLY A 102 -15.67 -19.16 -5.45
N SER A 103 -15.70 -18.57 -4.26
CA SER A 103 -16.17 -17.20 -4.04
C SER A 103 -15.04 -16.32 -3.51
N LEU A 104 -14.78 -15.22 -4.19
CA LEU A 104 -13.91 -14.17 -3.68
C LEU A 104 -14.72 -13.25 -2.77
N VAL A 105 -14.45 -13.29 -1.48
CA VAL A 105 -15.18 -12.49 -0.48
C VAL A 105 -14.36 -11.28 -0.07
N LEU A 106 -14.96 -10.09 -0.19
CA LEU A 106 -14.40 -8.84 0.31
C LEU A 106 -14.95 -8.55 1.71
N THR A 107 -14.05 -8.37 2.66
CA THR A 107 -14.36 -7.93 4.02
C THR A 107 -13.67 -6.62 4.36
N GLU A 108 -14.23 -5.83 5.27
CA GLU A 108 -13.56 -4.64 5.82
C GLU A 108 -13.80 -4.56 7.32
N ALA A 109 -12.71 -4.70 8.11
CA ALA A 109 -12.76 -4.55 9.55
C ALA A 109 -12.84 -3.07 9.95
N GLY A 110 -13.52 -2.79 11.07
CA GLY A 110 -13.64 -1.42 11.61
C GLY A 110 -15.00 -0.80 11.34
N THR A 111 -15.17 0.44 11.83
CA THR A 111 -16.44 1.18 11.76
C THR A 111 -16.58 2.08 10.55
N LYS A 112 -15.44 2.48 9.95
CA LYS A 112 -15.41 3.34 8.75
C LYS A 112 -15.13 2.47 7.53
N HIS A 113 -16.18 2.09 6.81
CA HIS A 113 -16.07 1.36 5.56
C HIS A 113 -15.66 2.31 4.42
N ARG A 114 -14.45 2.15 3.91
CA ARG A 114 -13.86 2.99 2.85
C ARG A 114 -13.50 2.21 1.59
N ALA A 115 -13.53 0.87 1.65
CA ALA A 115 -13.35 0.06 0.46
C ALA A 115 -14.33 0.47 -0.64
N SER A 116 -13.90 0.37 -1.88
CA SER A 116 -14.71 0.75 -3.03
C SER A 116 -14.61 -0.25 -4.17
N LEU A 117 -15.71 -0.40 -4.88
CA LEU A 117 -15.87 -1.17 -6.11
C LEU A 117 -16.39 -0.25 -7.20
N HIS A 118 -15.77 -0.30 -8.36
CA HIS A 118 -16.24 0.40 -9.56
C HIS A 118 -16.48 -0.63 -10.65
N VAL A 119 -17.55 -0.43 -11.45
CA VAL A 119 -17.73 -1.07 -12.74
C VAL A 119 -17.44 -0.03 -13.80
N LEU A 120 -16.50 -0.31 -14.69
CA LEU A 120 -15.98 0.63 -15.67
C LEU A 120 -15.97 -0.03 -17.05
N ALA A 121 -16.07 0.78 -18.11
CA ALA A 121 -15.98 0.33 -19.48
C ALA A 121 -14.73 0.92 -20.14
N GLY A 122 -13.98 0.08 -20.83
CA GLY A 122 -12.84 0.46 -21.64
C GLY A 122 -11.62 0.96 -20.86
N GLU A 123 -10.56 1.24 -21.59
CA GLU A 123 -9.34 1.82 -21.04
C GLU A 123 -9.55 3.25 -20.48
N GLU A 124 -10.50 4.01 -21.03
CA GLU A 124 -10.84 5.34 -20.53
C GLU A 124 -11.44 5.25 -19.12
N GLY A 125 -12.33 4.28 -18.90
CA GLY A 125 -12.87 3.99 -17.58
C GLY A 125 -11.75 3.67 -16.57
N LEU A 126 -10.78 2.82 -16.96
CA LEU A 126 -9.63 2.50 -16.09
C LEU A 126 -8.78 3.73 -15.78
N ARG A 127 -8.52 4.59 -16.77
CA ARG A 127 -7.77 5.84 -16.55
C ARG A 127 -8.47 6.79 -15.58
N SER A 128 -9.79 6.80 -15.54
CA SER A 128 -10.55 7.69 -14.64
C SER A 128 -10.32 7.41 -13.16
N VAL A 129 -9.89 6.19 -12.82
CA VAL A 129 -9.60 5.78 -11.43
C VAL A 129 -8.11 5.64 -11.14
N ASP A 130 -7.24 5.86 -12.14
CA ASP A 130 -5.80 5.88 -11.95
C ASP A 130 -5.36 7.24 -11.40
N PRO A 131 -4.66 7.29 -10.27
CA PRO A 131 -4.10 8.53 -9.74
C PRO A 131 -3.03 9.18 -10.64
N GLY A 132 -2.46 8.43 -11.59
CA GLY A 132 -1.49 8.92 -12.57
C GLY A 132 -0.03 8.97 -12.10
N GLY A 133 0.30 8.41 -10.94
CA GLY A 133 1.69 8.31 -10.48
C GLY A 133 2.51 7.33 -11.31
N ILE A 134 3.80 7.62 -11.47
CA ILE A 134 4.72 6.77 -12.24
C ILE A 134 4.82 5.36 -11.64
N ASP A 135 4.99 4.36 -12.49
CA ASP A 135 5.39 3.02 -12.07
C ASP A 135 6.91 2.96 -11.90
N ILE A 136 7.38 2.64 -10.69
CA ILE A 136 8.80 2.63 -10.33
C ILE A 136 9.62 1.62 -11.16
N PHE A 137 9.00 0.56 -11.65
CA PHE A 137 9.68 -0.47 -12.44
C PHE A 137 9.74 -0.14 -13.93
N ALA A 138 8.78 0.64 -14.42
CA ALA A 138 8.74 1.11 -15.81
C ALA A 138 9.45 2.46 -16.02
N SER A 139 9.79 3.17 -14.92
CA SER A 139 10.40 4.51 -14.98
C SER A 139 11.91 4.45 -14.82
N ASP A 140 12.58 5.46 -15.35
CA ASP A 140 14.00 5.73 -15.12
C ASP A 140 14.21 6.72 -13.95
N LEU A 141 15.47 6.96 -13.59
CA LEU A 141 15.86 7.88 -12.51
C LEU A 141 15.40 9.33 -12.78
N SER A 142 15.46 9.77 -14.04
CA SER A 142 15.05 11.15 -14.40
C SER A 142 13.55 11.33 -14.16
N SER A 143 12.72 10.44 -14.71
CA SER A 143 11.26 10.46 -14.53
C SER A 143 10.87 10.37 -13.06
N PHE A 144 11.56 9.54 -12.28
CA PHE A 144 11.35 9.41 -10.83
C PHE A 144 11.65 10.72 -10.10
N ARG A 145 12.80 11.34 -10.39
CA ARG A 145 13.21 12.61 -9.79
C ARG A 145 12.23 13.73 -10.16
N ASP A 146 11.86 13.82 -11.44
CA ASP A 146 10.96 14.88 -11.93
C ASP A 146 9.58 14.75 -11.28
N ALA A 147 9.03 13.54 -11.16
CA ALA A 147 7.79 13.29 -10.46
C ALA A 147 7.85 13.74 -8.99
N LEU A 148 8.89 13.36 -8.24
CA LEU A 148 9.00 13.69 -6.82
C LEU A 148 9.35 15.15 -6.54
N THR A 149 9.97 15.87 -7.49
CA THR A 149 10.31 17.28 -7.36
C THR A 149 9.27 18.24 -7.91
N PHE A 150 8.20 17.70 -8.53
CA PHE A 150 7.07 18.52 -9.02
C PHE A 150 6.58 19.50 -7.94
N GLU A 151 6.42 19.02 -6.72
CA GLU A 151 6.22 19.86 -5.54
C GLU A 151 7.34 19.62 -4.52
N ASN A 152 7.82 20.71 -3.87
CA ASN A 152 8.82 20.59 -2.82
C ASN A 152 8.18 20.08 -1.51
N ARG A 153 8.23 18.78 -1.31
CA ARG A 153 7.63 18.07 -0.15
C ARG A 153 8.70 17.26 0.59
N THR A 154 8.37 16.78 1.77
CA THR A 154 9.21 15.78 2.43
C THR A 154 9.21 14.47 1.65
N LEU A 155 10.32 13.75 1.65
CA LEU A 155 10.47 12.47 0.94
C LEU A 155 9.36 11.48 1.29
N LYS A 156 9.03 11.38 2.58
CA LYS A 156 7.93 10.51 3.03
C LYS A 156 6.60 10.88 2.36
N ARG A 157 6.28 12.16 2.28
CA ARG A 157 5.03 12.63 1.65
C ARG A 157 5.05 12.45 0.14
N ALA A 158 6.18 12.71 -0.50
CA ALA A 158 6.31 12.53 -1.94
C ALA A 158 6.16 11.05 -2.35
N LEU A 159 6.84 10.14 -1.66
CA LEU A 159 6.75 8.71 -1.92
C LEU A 159 5.35 8.13 -1.69
N THR A 160 4.58 8.68 -0.75
CA THR A 160 3.23 8.16 -0.41
C THR A 160 2.11 8.80 -1.22
N ASP A 161 2.38 9.84 -2.02
CA ASP A 161 1.38 10.46 -2.90
C ASP A 161 1.18 9.59 -4.15
N PRO A 162 -0.01 8.99 -4.32
CA PRO A 162 -0.28 8.11 -5.46
C PRO A 162 -0.30 8.82 -6.82
N ARG A 163 -0.32 10.16 -6.83
CA ARG A 163 -0.22 10.98 -8.05
C ARG A 163 1.22 11.14 -8.52
N LEU A 164 2.20 10.92 -7.63
CA LEU A 164 3.63 11.03 -7.93
C LEU A 164 4.24 9.65 -8.20
N VAL A 165 4.00 8.68 -7.28
CA VAL A 165 4.50 7.31 -7.41
C VAL A 165 3.39 6.31 -7.12
N SER A 166 3.20 5.39 -8.05
CA SER A 166 2.17 4.38 -7.99
C SER A 166 2.49 3.29 -6.94
N GLY A 167 1.52 2.95 -6.10
CA GLY A 167 1.57 1.74 -5.28
C GLY A 167 2.30 1.85 -3.94
N ILE A 168 3.13 2.87 -3.69
CA ILE A 168 3.83 3.06 -2.42
C ILE A 168 2.90 3.68 -1.38
N GLY A 169 2.96 3.18 -0.16
CA GLY A 169 2.19 3.72 0.96
C GLY A 169 3.05 3.92 2.21
N ASN A 170 2.39 3.88 3.37
CA ASN A 170 3.05 4.21 4.63
C ASN A 170 4.15 3.22 5.02
N ALA A 171 3.91 1.92 4.81
CA ALA A 171 4.85 0.88 5.21
C ALA A 171 6.10 0.87 4.31
N TYR A 172 5.89 0.73 3.02
CA TYR A 172 7.06 0.61 2.12
C TYR A 172 7.83 1.90 1.95
N SER A 173 7.24 3.08 2.15
CA SER A 173 8.02 4.32 2.19
C SER A 173 8.95 4.42 3.39
N ASP A 174 8.59 3.86 4.57
CA ASP A 174 9.51 3.76 5.71
C ASP A 174 10.69 2.84 5.38
N GLU A 175 10.41 1.65 4.81
CA GLU A 175 11.42 0.67 4.42
C GLU A 175 12.39 1.20 3.34
N ILE A 176 11.84 1.86 2.30
CA ILE A 176 12.62 2.48 1.23
C ILE A 176 13.57 3.56 1.79
N LEU A 177 13.04 4.45 2.63
CA LEU A 177 13.83 5.52 3.22
C LEU A 177 14.91 4.99 4.17
N HIS A 178 14.63 3.90 4.90
CA HIS A 178 15.63 3.23 5.72
C HIS A 178 16.72 2.56 4.85
N ALA A 179 16.33 1.89 3.78
CA ALA A 179 17.27 1.26 2.84
C ALA A 179 18.17 2.30 2.18
N ALA A 180 17.61 3.44 1.77
CA ALA A 180 18.34 4.57 1.19
C ALA A 180 19.16 5.36 2.23
N GLN A 181 18.96 5.14 3.53
CA GLN A 181 19.56 5.91 4.62
C GLN A 181 19.24 7.42 4.54
N LEU A 182 18.03 7.75 4.11
CA LEU A 182 17.56 9.13 3.97
C LEU A 182 16.52 9.47 5.02
N SER A 183 16.57 10.70 5.52
CA SER A 183 15.59 11.19 6.49
C SER A 183 14.20 11.34 5.86
N PRO A 184 13.12 10.85 6.51
CA PRO A 184 11.77 10.96 5.99
C PRO A 184 11.27 12.41 5.84
N ILE A 185 11.88 13.35 6.54
CA ILE A 185 11.52 14.78 6.51
C ILE A 185 12.39 15.63 5.59
N THR A 186 13.42 15.06 4.96
CA THR A 186 14.22 15.78 3.94
C THR A 186 13.30 16.22 2.80
N LEU A 187 13.44 17.48 2.39
CA LEU A 187 12.69 18.04 1.27
C LEU A 187 13.22 17.51 -0.06
N THR A 188 12.34 17.19 -1.00
CA THR A 188 12.71 16.60 -2.30
C THR A 188 13.74 17.44 -3.05
N ARG A 189 13.59 18.77 -3.06
CA ARG A 189 14.53 19.67 -3.75
C ARG A 189 15.87 19.87 -3.05
N LYS A 190 16.09 19.21 -1.91
CA LYS A 190 17.37 19.28 -1.17
C LYS A 190 18.24 18.03 -1.34
N LEU A 191 17.79 17.05 -2.12
CA LEU A 191 18.58 15.85 -2.38
C LEU A 191 19.68 16.16 -3.39
N GLU A 192 20.87 15.67 -3.08
CA GLU A 192 22.01 15.66 -3.98
C GLU A 192 21.87 14.57 -5.06
N PRO A 193 22.55 14.67 -6.21
CA PRO A 193 22.44 13.69 -7.29
C PRO A 193 22.62 12.23 -6.83
N HIS A 194 23.65 11.96 -6.03
CA HIS A 194 23.93 10.61 -5.51
C HIS A 194 22.86 10.09 -4.54
N GLU A 195 22.13 10.98 -3.86
CA GLU A 195 21.01 10.59 -2.98
C GLU A 195 19.78 10.21 -3.78
N TRP A 196 19.56 10.82 -4.95
CA TRP A 196 18.52 10.42 -5.89
C TRP A 196 18.76 9.00 -6.42
N GLU A 197 20.01 8.68 -6.80
CA GLU A 197 20.39 7.33 -7.23
C GLU A 197 20.13 6.31 -6.12
N LYS A 198 20.55 6.61 -4.89
CA LYS A 198 20.28 5.74 -3.72
C LYS A 198 18.80 5.54 -3.47
N LEU A 199 18.00 6.62 -3.53
CA LEU A 199 16.56 6.53 -3.27
C LEU A 199 15.85 5.70 -4.34
N PHE A 200 16.18 5.92 -5.60
CA PHE A 200 15.61 5.17 -6.72
C PHE A 200 15.99 3.68 -6.66
N ALA A 201 17.26 3.39 -6.45
CA ALA A 201 17.74 2.01 -6.29
C ALA A 201 17.09 1.31 -5.09
N ALA A 202 17.01 2.00 -3.93
CA ALA A 202 16.36 1.47 -2.74
C ALA A 202 14.86 1.22 -2.96
N ALA A 203 14.15 2.11 -3.69
CA ALA A 203 12.74 1.92 -4.00
C ALA A 203 12.50 0.67 -4.86
N ARG A 204 13.26 0.52 -5.95
CA ARG A 204 13.17 -0.67 -6.82
C ARG A 204 13.53 -1.96 -6.07
N HIS A 205 14.65 -1.95 -5.34
CA HIS A 205 15.11 -3.12 -4.61
C HIS A 205 14.11 -3.55 -3.53
N THR A 206 13.68 -2.61 -2.67
CA THR A 206 12.76 -2.90 -1.57
C THR A 206 11.43 -3.44 -2.09
N LEU A 207 10.84 -2.77 -3.07
CA LEU A 207 9.56 -3.21 -3.63
C LEU A 207 9.69 -4.54 -4.38
N GLY A 208 10.76 -4.74 -5.16
CA GLY A 208 11.03 -5.99 -5.87
C GLY A 208 11.15 -7.17 -4.90
N LEU A 209 12.01 -7.05 -3.89
CA LEU A 209 12.20 -8.06 -2.85
C LEU A 209 10.87 -8.48 -2.19
N TRP A 210 10.03 -7.50 -1.83
CA TRP A 210 8.75 -7.78 -1.20
C TRP A 210 7.70 -8.33 -2.16
N ILE A 211 7.72 -7.91 -3.44
CA ILE A 211 6.84 -8.49 -4.47
C ILE A 211 7.17 -9.97 -4.65
N ASP A 212 8.45 -10.31 -4.85
CA ASP A 212 8.86 -11.68 -5.09
C ASP A 212 8.53 -12.59 -3.90
N ARG A 213 8.80 -12.10 -2.70
CA ARG A 213 8.47 -12.81 -1.46
C ARG A 213 6.97 -13.06 -1.33
N LEU A 214 6.14 -12.01 -1.49
CA LEU A 214 4.70 -12.16 -1.29
C LEU A 214 4.01 -12.92 -2.43
N ARG A 215 4.57 -12.90 -3.63
CA ARG A 215 4.15 -13.77 -4.73
C ARG A 215 4.41 -15.24 -4.40
N ALA A 216 5.61 -15.58 -3.94
CA ALA A 216 5.93 -16.94 -3.53
C ALA A 216 5.01 -17.44 -2.40
N GLU A 217 4.69 -16.58 -1.42
CA GLU A 217 3.70 -16.91 -0.38
C GLU A 217 2.29 -17.14 -0.99
N ALA A 218 1.91 -16.32 -1.98
CA ALA A 218 0.60 -16.39 -2.65
C ALA A 218 0.44 -17.60 -3.58
N GLU A 219 1.52 -18.10 -4.16
CA GLU A 219 1.55 -19.36 -4.92
C GLU A 219 1.29 -20.57 -4.03
N ALA A 220 1.81 -20.56 -2.79
CA ALA A 220 1.59 -21.61 -1.80
C ALA A 220 0.16 -21.60 -1.22
N GLY A 221 -0.54 -20.46 -1.26
CA GLY A 221 -1.90 -20.33 -0.77
C GLY A 221 -2.48 -18.94 -0.93
N PHE A 222 -3.81 -18.81 -0.81
CA PHE A 222 -4.44 -17.50 -0.90
C PHE A 222 -4.02 -16.60 0.29
N PRO A 223 -3.62 -15.32 0.07
CA PRO A 223 -3.12 -14.45 1.13
C PRO A 223 -4.25 -13.95 2.05
N GLU A 224 -4.63 -14.75 3.03
CA GLU A 224 -5.75 -14.47 3.96
C GLU A 224 -5.43 -13.35 4.96
N LYS A 225 -4.17 -13.17 5.34
CA LYS A 225 -3.72 -12.21 6.37
C LYS A 225 -2.79 -11.16 5.81
N VAL A 226 -3.29 -10.34 4.90
CA VAL A 226 -2.51 -9.22 4.38
C VAL A 226 -2.39 -8.13 5.44
N THR A 227 -1.16 -7.80 5.80
CA THR A 227 -0.84 -6.80 6.83
C THR A 227 0.44 -6.05 6.46
N ALA A 228 0.48 -4.76 6.83
CA ALA A 228 1.71 -3.97 6.74
C ALA A 228 2.70 -4.24 7.91
N PHE A 229 2.26 -4.94 8.95
CA PHE A 229 3.08 -5.25 10.14
C PHE A 229 3.70 -6.65 9.99
N ARG A 230 4.82 -6.72 9.27
CA ARG A 230 5.55 -7.97 9.03
C ARG A 230 6.82 -7.99 9.87
N LYS A 231 7.15 -9.16 10.44
CA LYS A 231 8.32 -9.33 11.34
C LYS A 231 9.64 -9.00 10.66
N GLU A 232 9.71 -9.17 9.35
CA GLU A 232 10.91 -8.99 8.54
C GLU A 232 11.10 -7.56 8.03
N MET A 233 10.16 -6.66 8.31
CA MET A 233 10.35 -5.23 8.03
C MET A 233 11.47 -4.65 8.90
N ALA A 234 12.26 -3.76 8.31
CA ALA A 234 13.42 -3.18 8.99
C ALA A 234 13.00 -2.14 10.04
N VAL A 235 12.01 -1.30 9.73
CA VAL A 235 11.61 -0.18 10.59
C VAL A 235 10.10 -0.05 10.77
N HIS A 236 9.29 -0.36 9.75
CA HIS A 236 7.85 -0.13 9.85
C HIS A 236 7.19 -1.02 10.90
N GLY A 237 6.46 -0.39 11.84
CA GLY A 237 5.82 -1.08 12.97
C GLY A 237 6.80 -1.61 14.03
N ARG A 238 8.06 -1.20 14.00
CA ARG A 238 9.12 -1.70 14.88
C ARG A 238 9.64 -0.66 15.89
N TYR A 239 8.82 0.29 16.24
CA TYR A 239 9.18 1.29 17.27
C TYR A 239 9.75 0.65 18.53
N GLY A 240 10.89 1.15 19.00
CA GLY A 240 11.60 0.67 20.19
C GLY A 240 12.41 -0.63 20.01
N GLN A 241 12.24 -1.34 18.87
CA GLN A 241 13.04 -2.52 18.55
C GLN A 241 14.38 -2.11 17.92
N PRO A 242 15.41 -3.00 17.97
CA PRO A 242 16.71 -2.71 17.40
C PRO A 242 16.64 -2.63 15.87
N CYS A 243 17.31 -1.64 15.30
CA CYS A 243 17.54 -1.51 13.87
C CYS A 243 18.39 -2.70 13.36
N PRO A 244 17.97 -3.42 12.30
CA PRO A 244 18.72 -4.57 11.80
C PRO A 244 20.09 -4.18 11.21
N ARG A 245 20.31 -2.90 10.88
CA ARG A 245 21.56 -2.39 10.31
C ARG A 245 22.58 -1.98 11.38
N CYS A 246 22.15 -1.28 12.43
CA CYS A 246 23.08 -0.65 13.39
C CYS A 246 22.79 -0.94 14.86
N GLY A 247 21.72 -1.68 15.18
CA GLY A 247 21.33 -2.02 16.54
C GLY A 247 20.60 -0.92 17.32
N GLU A 248 20.58 0.33 16.81
CA GLU A 248 19.95 1.46 17.49
C GLU A 248 18.41 1.32 17.51
N LYS A 249 17.75 1.83 18.56
CA LYS A 249 16.30 1.73 18.70
C LYS A 249 15.58 2.51 17.61
N ILE A 250 14.64 1.85 16.89
CA ILE A 250 13.79 2.50 15.90
C ILE A 250 12.91 3.54 16.57
N GLN A 251 12.89 4.73 15.99
CA GLN A 251 12.08 5.85 16.42
C GLN A 251 10.81 5.98 15.57
N ARG A 252 9.85 6.79 16.02
CA ARG A 252 8.65 7.12 15.28
C ARG A 252 8.26 8.59 15.41
N ILE A 253 7.56 9.08 14.39
CA ILE A 253 6.82 10.34 14.42
C ILE A 253 5.36 10.01 14.24
N ARG A 254 4.49 10.49 15.10
CA ARG A 254 3.03 10.30 15.00
C ARG A 254 2.37 11.49 14.31
N TYR A 255 1.44 11.19 13.41
CA TYR A 255 0.59 12.16 12.72
C TYR A 255 -0.84 11.62 12.71
N ALA A 256 -1.70 12.11 13.60
CA ALA A 256 -3.07 11.63 13.71
C ALA A 256 -3.15 10.07 13.68
N ASP A 257 -3.69 9.51 12.62
CA ASP A 257 -3.86 8.04 12.45
C ASP A 257 -2.65 7.34 11.81
N ASN A 258 -1.58 8.08 11.48
CA ASN A 258 -0.39 7.54 10.81
C ASN A 258 0.86 7.73 11.66
N GLU A 259 1.81 6.82 11.49
CA GLU A 259 3.15 7.00 12.03
C GLU A 259 4.21 6.78 10.94
N THR A 260 5.34 7.44 11.10
CA THR A 260 6.55 7.24 10.31
C THR A 260 7.59 6.58 11.20
N ASN A 261 8.10 5.42 10.81
CA ASN A 261 9.15 4.73 11.54
C ASN A 261 10.50 4.96 10.86
N TYR A 262 11.54 5.20 11.64
CA TYR A 262 12.89 5.49 11.13
C TYR A 262 13.97 5.11 12.13
N CYS A 263 15.20 4.88 11.66
CA CYS A 263 16.37 4.75 12.50
C CYS A 263 17.11 6.08 12.58
N ALA A 264 17.18 6.69 13.77
CA ALA A 264 17.84 7.97 13.93
C ALA A 264 19.32 7.92 13.52
N ARG A 265 20.05 6.87 13.91
CA ARG A 265 21.47 6.72 13.55
C ARG A 265 21.68 6.58 12.04
N CYS A 266 20.92 5.70 11.37
CA CYS A 266 21.11 5.44 9.93
C CYS A 266 20.62 6.56 9.02
N GLN A 267 19.56 7.27 9.41
CA GLN A 267 18.82 8.18 8.51
C GLN A 267 18.97 9.65 8.86
N THR A 268 19.37 9.99 10.10
CA THR A 268 19.41 11.39 10.56
C THR A 268 20.70 11.77 11.29
N GLY A 269 21.72 10.91 11.24
CA GLY A 269 22.98 11.16 11.93
C GLY A 269 22.84 11.25 13.46
N GLY A 270 21.89 10.50 14.05
CA GLY A 270 21.62 10.49 15.48
C GLY A 270 20.59 11.52 15.96
N LYS A 271 20.10 12.39 15.07
CA LYS A 271 19.09 13.40 15.45
C LYS A 271 17.71 12.77 15.61
N VAL A 272 17.05 13.09 16.71
CA VAL A 272 15.64 12.72 16.94
C VAL A 272 14.73 13.70 16.23
N LEU A 273 13.88 13.19 15.34
CA LEU A 273 12.94 14.02 14.60
C LEU A 273 11.75 14.39 15.48
N ALA A 274 11.30 15.64 15.40
CA ALA A 274 10.22 16.15 16.21
C ALA A 274 8.86 15.52 15.84
N ASP A 275 8.20 14.94 16.80
CA ASP A 275 6.75 14.71 16.78
C ASP A 275 6.04 16.04 17.04
N ARG A 276 5.12 16.43 16.14
CA ARG A 276 4.47 17.75 16.23
C ARG A 276 3.70 17.97 17.53
N ALA A 277 3.10 16.94 18.08
CA ALA A 277 2.32 17.06 19.32
C ALA A 277 3.26 17.20 20.52
N LEU A 278 4.24 16.29 20.64
CA LEU A 278 5.18 16.28 21.76
C LEU A 278 6.19 17.44 21.68
N SER A 279 6.67 17.80 20.48
CA SER A 279 7.60 18.93 20.34
C SER A 279 6.94 20.27 20.65
N ARG A 280 5.63 20.41 20.42
CA ARG A 280 4.87 21.59 20.83
C ARG A 280 4.72 21.69 22.36
N LEU A 281 4.55 20.54 23.02
CA LEU A 281 4.45 20.48 24.48
C LEU A 281 5.77 20.73 25.17
N LEU A 282 6.87 20.16 24.65
CA LEU A 282 8.20 20.25 25.26
C LEU A 282 8.97 21.50 24.83
N GLY A 283 8.60 22.15 23.72
CA GLY A 283 9.26 23.37 23.25
C GLY A 283 10.78 23.23 23.12
N SER A 284 11.52 24.04 23.88
CA SER A 284 12.99 24.01 23.96
C SER A 284 13.56 22.72 24.55
N ASP A 285 12.77 22.01 25.36
CA ASP A 285 13.17 20.78 26.06
C ASP A 285 13.01 19.53 25.19
N TRP A 286 12.65 19.70 23.92
CA TRP A 286 12.61 18.58 22.97
C TRP A 286 13.99 17.96 22.80
N PRO A 287 14.14 16.62 23.05
CA PRO A 287 15.43 15.97 22.93
C PRO A 287 15.92 15.99 21.48
N ARG A 288 17.17 16.39 21.28
CA ARG A 288 17.79 16.47 19.97
C ARG A 288 18.55 15.20 19.60
N THR A 289 18.98 14.44 20.61
CA THR A 289 19.74 13.20 20.48
C THR A 289 19.01 12.03 21.12
N LEU A 290 19.46 10.80 20.80
CA LEU A 290 18.89 9.58 21.39
C LEU A 290 19.20 9.51 22.90
N ASP A 291 20.37 9.94 23.33
CA ASP A 291 20.76 9.95 24.75
C ASP A 291 19.89 10.88 25.57
N GLU A 292 19.61 12.08 25.05
CA GLU A 292 18.70 13.03 25.66
C GLU A 292 17.26 12.47 25.74
N LEU A 293 16.78 11.77 24.67
CA LEU A 293 15.48 11.12 24.66
C LEU A 293 15.38 10.00 25.69
N GLU A 294 16.43 9.18 25.83
CA GLU A 294 16.46 8.11 26.85
C GLU A 294 16.53 8.69 28.28
N ALA A 295 17.27 9.76 28.48
CA ALA A 295 17.32 10.45 29.77
C ALA A 295 15.95 11.03 30.15
N LEU A 296 15.21 11.60 29.18
CA LEU A 296 13.86 12.13 29.42
C LEU A 296 12.86 11.01 29.79
N LYS A 297 12.98 9.81 29.25
CA LYS A 297 12.10 8.66 29.53
C LYS A 297 12.35 8.04 30.91
N ARG A 298 13.51 8.29 31.51
CA ARG A 298 13.86 7.80 32.86
C ARG A 298 13.43 8.69 34.00
N ARG A 299 13.00 9.92 33.66
CA ARG A 299 12.40 10.88 34.61
C ARG A 299 10.88 10.68 34.69
#